data_184aa20945c0e8326eeaca6064c82bb1
#
_entry.id   184aa20945c0e8326eeaca6064c82bb1
#
_cell.length_a   1.000
_cell.length_b   1.000
_cell.length_c   1.000
_cell.angle_alpha   90.00
_cell.angle_beta   90.00
_cell.angle_gamma   90.00
#
_symmetry.space_group_name_H-M   'P 1'
#
loop_
_entity.id
_entity.type
_entity.pdbx_description
1 polymer ?
#
loop_
_entity_poly.entity_id
_entity_poly.type
_entity_poly.pdbx_seq_one_letter_code
_entity_poly.pdbx_strand_id
1 'polypeptide(L)'
;IQRLAVQLIACGALDRHPGLRLLVSEGGSSWVPFIGDRMNEAYRQHAVFTKPKLSREPREILMTQVYTSFQHDESGPRALTAHGYRNGMWGDDYPHIEGTFGHTQETLHHLFGNLAPEDRYRLTVGAFLDLFPAVGEPPALAEAV
;
A
#
# COMPACT_ATOMS: atom_id res chain seq x y z
N ILE A 1 -10.34 -9.32 -1.12
CA ILE A 1 -9.45 -8.53 -2.00
C ILE A 1 -7.99 -8.99 -1.87
N GLN A 2 -7.46 -9.25 -0.67
CA GLN A 2 -6.10 -9.76 -0.41
C GLN A 2 -5.81 -11.05 -1.20
N ARG A 3 -6.79 -11.96 -1.28
CA ARG A 3 -6.68 -13.20 -2.05
C ARG A 3 -6.36 -12.95 -3.53
N LEU A 4 -6.95 -11.92 -4.13
CA LEU A 4 -6.67 -11.58 -5.53
C LEU A 4 -5.22 -11.14 -5.72
N ALA A 5 -4.70 -10.28 -4.85
CA ALA A 5 -3.29 -9.87 -4.90
C ALA A 5 -2.34 -11.06 -4.78
N VAL A 6 -2.60 -11.95 -3.80
CA VAL A 6 -1.83 -13.20 -3.63
C VAL A 6 -1.88 -14.07 -4.88
N GLN A 7 -3.05 -14.24 -5.49
CA GLN A 7 -3.21 -15.05 -6.72
C GLN A 7 -2.45 -14.47 -7.90
N LEU A 8 -2.49 -13.13 -8.12
CA LEU A 8 -1.77 -12.48 -9.21
C LEU A 8 -0.25 -12.57 -9.07
N ILE A 9 0.24 -12.54 -7.84
CA ILE A 9 1.66 -12.77 -7.56
C ILE A 9 2.00 -14.25 -7.76
N ALA A 10 1.26 -15.16 -7.12
CA ALA A 10 1.56 -16.59 -7.12
C ALA A 10 1.49 -17.22 -8.53
N CYS A 11 0.57 -16.75 -9.38
CA CYS A 11 0.53 -17.22 -10.79
C CYS A 11 1.59 -16.56 -11.68
N GLY A 12 2.42 -15.66 -11.14
CA GLY A 12 3.50 -14.98 -11.85
C GLY A 12 3.05 -13.86 -12.78
N ALA A 13 1.79 -13.41 -12.73
CA ALA A 13 1.31 -12.35 -13.61
C ALA A 13 2.08 -11.04 -13.39
N LEU A 14 2.23 -10.61 -12.13
CA LEU A 14 2.98 -9.40 -11.79
C LEU A 14 4.50 -9.58 -12.03
N ASP A 15 5.03 -10.78 -11.85
CA ASP A 15 6.44 -11.06 -12.11
C ASP A 15 6.80 -10.96 -13.60
N ARG A 16 5.94 -11.48 -14.47
CA ARG A 16 6.13 -11.37 -15.93
C ARG A 16 5.94 -9.96 -16.47
N HIS A 17 5.22 -9.13 -15.76
CA HIS A 17 4.90 -7.75 -16.17
C HIS A 17 5.35 -6.74 -15.12
N PRO A 18 6.67 -6.46 -15.00
CA PRO A 18 7.22 -5.62 -13.93
C PRO A 18 6.74 -4.14 -13.99
N GLY A 19 6.23 -3.69 -15.14
CA GLY A 19 5.61 -2.37 -15.30
C GLY A 19 4.14 -2.31 -14.84
N LEU A 20 3.48 -3.47 -14.62
CA LEU A 20 2.10 -3.50 -14.16
C LEU A 20 2.01 -3.10 -12.68
N ARG A 21 1.00 -2.30 -12.36
CA ARG A 21 0.66 -1.91 -10.99
C ARG A 21 -0.74 -2.42 -10.66
N LEU A 22 -0.92 -2.96 -9.47
CA LEU A 22 -2.20 -3.38 -8.94
C LEU A 22 -2.59 -2.43 -7.82
N LEU A 23 -3.72 -1.73 -7.96
CA LEU A 23 -4.32 -0.96 -6.88
C LEU A 23 -5.40 -1.80 -6.18
N VAL A 24 -5.24 -1.95 -4.88
CA VAL A 24 -6.24 -2.50 -3.95
C VAL A 24 -6.87 -1.31 -3.24
N SER A 25 -7.95 -0.77 -3.83
CA SER A 25 -8.67 0.37 -3.27
C SER A 25 -9.54 -0.06 -2.11
N GLU A 26 -9.61 0.76 -1.05
CA GLU A 26 -10.46 0.58 0.15
C GLU A 26 -10.29 -0.79 0.86
N GLY A 27 -9.18 -1.44 0.61
CA GLY A 27 -8.89 -2.79 1.15
C GLY A 27 -8.09 -2.79 2.44
N GLY A 28 -7.80 -1.61 3.00
CA GLY A 28 -6.84 -1.45 4.06
C GLY A 28 -5.40 -1.75 3.61
N SER A 29 -4.43 -1.46 4.45
CA SER A 29 -3.01 -1.62 4.12
C SER A 29 -2.21 -2.41 5.15
N SER A 30 -2.70 -2.52 6.38
CA SER A 30 -1.99 -3.18 7.49
C SER A 30 -1.68 -4.67 7.26
N TRP A 31 -2.40 -5.32 6.35
CA TRP A 31 -2.18 -6.72 5.98
C TRP A 31 -0.92 -6.96 5.11
N VAL A 32 -0.39 -5.92 4.46
CA VAL A 32 0.67 -6.06 3.44
C VAL A 32 1.94 -6.70 3.99
N PRO A 33 2.53 -6.24 5.11
CA PRO A 33 3.74 -6.85 5.65
C PRO A 33 3.54 -8.32 6.01
N PHE A 34 2.45 -8.64 6.69
CA PHE A 34 2.12 -9.99 7.10
C PHE A 34 1.98 -10.95 5.90
N ILE A 35 1.20 -10.56 4.90
CA ILE A 35 1.00 -11.38 3.69
C ILE A 35 2.32 -11.55 2.93
N GLY A 36 3.14 -10.49 2.83
CA GLY A 36 4.45 -10.59 2.20
C GLY A 36 5.35 -11.65 2.84
N ASP A 37 5.43 -11.65 4.16
CA ASP A 37 6.21 -12.63 4.91
C ASP A 37 5.67 -14.06 4.75
N ARG A 38 4.34 -14.22 4.84
CA ARG A 38 3.69 -15.53 4.65
C ARG A 38 3.88 -16.08 3.24
N MET A 39 3.81 -15.24 2.22
CA MET A 39 4.05 -15.66 0.84
C MET A 39 5.50 -16.10 0.62
N ASN A 40 6.47 -15.36 1.15
CA ASN A 40 7.88 -15.74 1.06
C ASN A 40 8.15 -17.08 1.74
N GLU A 41 7.62 -17.26 2.95
CA GLU A 41 7.78 -18.52 3.68
C GLU A 41 7.17 -19.69 2.89
N ALA A 42 5.93 -19.56 2.44
CA ALA A 42 5.26 -20.60 1.67
C ALA A 42 6.00 -20.90 0.36
N TYR A 43 6.48 -19.88 -0.35
CA TYR A 43 7.22 -20.04 -1.59
C TYR A 43 8.54 -20.79 -1.39
N ARG A 44 9.28 -20.48 -0.33
CA ARG A 44 10.55 -21.16 0.00
C ARG A 44 10.33 -22.61 0.43
N GLN A 45 9.37 -22.86 1.31
CA GLN A 45 9.08 -24.19 1.83
C GLN A 45 8.54 -25.16 0.78
N HIS A 46 7.76 -24.64 -0.17
CA HIS A 46 7.11 -25.44 -1.21
C HIS A 46 7.75 -25.25 -2.59
N ALA A 47 9.00 -24.75 -2.64
CA ALA A 47 9.69 -24.40 -3.89
C ALA A 47 9.73 -25.53 -4.92
N VAL A 48 9.80 -26.79 -4.49
CA VAL A 48 9.82 -27.96 -5.39
C VAL A 48 8.50 -28.11 -6.14
N PHE A 49 7.38 -27.77 -5.50
CA PHE A 49 6.03 -27.95 -6.05
C PHE A 49 5.47 -26.69 -6.68
N THR A 50 6.02 -25.50 -6.32
CA THR A 50 5.49 -24.23 -6.77
C THR A 50 5.79 -23.98 -8.24
N LYS A 51 4.75 -23.68 -9.01
CA LYS A 51 4.84 -23.24 -10.42
C LYS A 51 3.84 -22.11 -10.66
N PRO A 52 4.19 -21.11 -11.49
CA PRO A 52 5.50 -20.92 -12.13
C PRO A 52 6.62 -20.59 -11.14
N LYS A 53 7.86 -20.71 -11.56
CA LYS A 53 8.98 -20.14 -10.80
C LYS A 53 9.00 -18.64 -11.02
N LEU A 54 9.04 -17.89 -9.92
CA LEU A 54 9.14 -16.44 -9.95
C LEU A 54 10.61 -16.01 -10.08
N SER A 55 10.86 -14.91 -10.77
CA SER A 55 12.20 -14.32 -10.89
C SER A 55 12.60 -13.50 -9.65
N ARG A 56 11.60 -13.07 -8.86
CA ARG A 56 11.74 -12.31 -7.61
C ARG A 56 10.96 -12.99 -6.49
N GLU A 57 11.30 -12.66 -5.24
CA GLU A 57 10.50 -13.15 -4.13
C GLU A 57 9.08 -12.54 -4.12
N PRO A 58 8.05 -13.34 -3.73
CA PRO A 58 6.68 -12.85 -3.67
C PRO A 58 6.51 -11.55 -2.88
N ARG A 59 7.22 -11.41 -1.76
CA ARG A 59 7.21 -10.18 -0.94
C ARG A 59 7.75 -8.98 -1.72
N GLU A 60 8.81 -9.16 -2.49
CA GLU A 60 9.38 -8.09 -3.31
C GLU A 60 8.37 -7.59 -4.36
N ILE A 61 7.69 -8.52 -5.04
CA ILE A 61 6.64 -8.19 -6.02
C ILE A 61 5.50 -7.45 -5.32
N LEU A 62 5.04 -7.94 -4.16
CA LEU A 62 4.00 -7.29 -3.37
C LEU A 62 4.39 -5.85 -3.00
N MET A 63 5.59 -5.67 -2.46
CA MET A 63 6.07 -4.39 -1.96
C MET A 63 6.28 -3.34 -3.06
N THR A 64 6.53 -3.77 -4.31
CA THR A 64 6.90 -2.87 -5.42
C THR A 64 5.79 -2.64 -6.42
N GLN A 65 4.88 -3.59 -6.62
CA GLN A 65 3.86 -3.51 -7.67
C GLN A 65 2.43 -3.40 -7.15
N VAL A 66 2.18 -3.72 -5.88
CA VAL A 66 0.85 -3.60 -5.27
C VAL A 66 0.77 -2.28 -4.52
N TYR A 67 -0.26 -1.50 -4.82
CA TYR A 67 -0.65 -0.29 -4.13
C TYR A 67 -1.92 -0.57 -3.33
N THR A 68 -2.07 0.05 -2.19
CA THR A 68 -3.24 -0.13 -1.32
C THR A 68 -3.76 1.21 -0.84
N SER A 69 -5.07 1.33 -0.62
CA SER A 69 -5.60 2.50 0.07
C SER A 69 -6.34 2.13 1.35
N PHE A 70 -6.37 3.07 2.30
CA PHE A 70 -6.97 2.91 3.62
C PHE A 70 -7.47 4.25 4.16
N GLN A 71 -8.45 4.20 5.08
CA GLN A 71 -9.01 5.36 5.77
C GLN A 71 -8.61 5.36 7.26
N HIS A 72 -8.88 4.25 7.97
CA HIS A 72 -8.82 4.13 9.43
C HIS A 72 -7.87 3.07 9.97
N ASP A 73 -6.90 2.60 9.19
CA ASP A 73 -5.96 1.55 9.61
C ASP A 73 -5.02 2.05 10.73
N GLU A 74 -5.39 1.91 11.98
CA GLU A 74 -4.59 2.40 13.12
C GLU A 74 -3.16 1.86 13.16
N SER A 75 -2.99 0.57 12.90
CA SER A 75 -1.67 -0.06 12.85
C SER A 75 -0.94 0.16 11.52
N GLY A 76 -1.69 0.52 10.48
CA GLY A 76 -1.21 0.57 9.10
C GLY A 76 0.00 1.48 8.93
N PRO A 77 -0.10 2.79 9.20
CA PRO A 77 0.99 3.73 8.92
C PRO A 77 2.32 3.32 9.57
N ARG A 78 2.31 2.92 10.83
CA ARG A 78 3.52 2.47 11.56
C ARG A 78 4.05 1.14 11.03
N ALA A 79 3.17 0.17 10.79
CA ALA A 79 3.58 -1.13 10.26
C ALA A 79 4.15 -0.99 8.85
N LEU A 80 3.53 -0.19 8.00
CA LEU A 80 3.99 0.03 6.63
C LEU A 80 5.37 0.68 6.60
N THR A 81 5.59 1.75 7.37
CA THR A 81 6.89 2.44 7.42
C THR A 81 7.98 1.56 8.04
N ALA A 82 7.68 0.85 9.13
CA ALA A 82 8.63 -0.06 9.78
C ALA A 82 9.08 -1.21 8.88
N HIS A 83 8.22 -1.66 7.97
CA HIS A 83 8.53 -2.73 7.01
C HIS A 83 8.96 -2.22 5.64
N GLY A 84 9.09 -0.90 5.46
CA GLY A 84 9.55 -0.27 4.21
C GLY A 84 8.54 -0.34 3.07
N TYR A 85 7.25 -0.53 3.36
CA TYR A 85 6.21 -0.49 2.33
C TYR A 85 5.88 0.96 1.96
N ARG A 86 6.08 1.30 0.68
CA ARG A 86 6.02 2.67 0.17
C ARG A 86 4.78 2.95 -0.69
N ASN A 87 3.91 1.97 -0.90
CA ASN A 87 2.79 2.05 -1.83
C ASN A 87 1.42 2.08 -1.12
N GLY A 88 1.40 2.34 0.18
CA GLY A 88 0.19 2.64 0.93
C GLY A 88 -0.26 4.08 0.67
N MET A 89 -1.56 4.27 0.50
CA MET A 89 -2.18 5.58 0.24
C MET A 89 -3.33 5.80 1.21
N TRP A 90 -3.32 6.93 1.89
CA TRP A 90 -4.47 7.35 2.66
C TRP A 90 -5.48 8.06 1.76
N GLY A 91 -6.77 7.84 2.00
CA GLY A 91 -7.87 8.54 1.36
C GLY A 91 -9.02 8.71 2.33
N ASP A 92 -9.81 9.76 2.16
CA ASP A 92 -10.92 10.11 3.06
C ASP A 92 -12.23 9.37 2.77
N ASP A 93 -12.31 8.74 1.60
CA ASP A 93 -13.47 7.97 1.12
C ASP A 93 -14.79 8.78 1.02
N TYR A 94 -14.69 10.07 0.80
CA TYR A 94 -15.89 10.90 0.59
C TYR A 94 -16.65 10.48 -0.68
N PRO A 95 -18.01 10.36 -0.67
CA PRO A 95 -18.95 10.71 0.41
C PRO A 95 -19.50 9.51 1.20
N HIS A 96 -18.76 8.41 1.30
CA HIS A 96 -19.20 7.23 2.04
C HIS A 96 -19.38 7.51 3.53
N ILE A 97 -20.30 6.77 4.16
CA ILE A 97 -20.59 6.93 5.60
C ILE A 97 -19.41 6.58 6.50
N GLU A 98 -18.53 5.70 6.05
CA GLU A 98 -17.29 5.30 6.74
C GLU A 98 -16.11 6.22 6.42
N GLY A 99 -16.34 7.23 5.57
CA GLY A 99 -15.32 8.24 5.25
C GLY A 99 -14.98 9.15 6.42
N THR A 100 -13.90 9.92 6.27
CA THR A 100 -13.41 10.83 7.33
C THR A 100 -13.96 12.25 7.23
N PHE A 101 -14.92 12.50 6.35
CA PHE A 101 -15.50 13.82 6.16
C PHE A 101 -16.05 14.41 7.48
N GLY A 102 -15.71 15.64 7.76
CA GLY A 102 -16.09 16.32 9.01
C GLY A 102 -15.09 16.13 10.17
N HIS A 103 -14.22 15.10 10.13
CA HIS A 103 -13.18 14.84 11.13
C HIS A 103 -11.83 14.42 10.51
N THR A 104 -11.62 14.76 9.25
CA THR A 104 -10.41 14.42 8.48
C THR A 104 -9.12 14.84 9.18
N GLN A 105 -9.06 16.07 9.72
CA GLN A 105 -7.85 16.57 10.39
C GLN A 105 -7.53 15.79 11.67
N GLU A 106 -8.55 15.41 12.44
CA GLU A 106 -8.38 14.59 13.64
C GLU A 106 -7.85 13.19 13.26
N THR A 107 -8.41 12.59 12.21
CA THR A 107 -7.97 11.29 11.69
C THR A 107 -6.51 11.36 11.21
N LEU A 108 -6.15 12.37 10.44
CA LEU A 108 -4.77 12.56 9.97
C LEU A 108 -3.80 12.74 11.14
N HIS A 109 -4.17 13.57 12.14
CA HIS A 109 -3.34 13.75 13.32
C HIS A 109 -3.17 12.45 14.12
N HIS A 110 -4.25 11.71 14.31
CA HIS A 110 -4.24 10.43 15.00
C HIS A 110 -3.35 9.39 14.32
N LEU A 111 -3.54 9.20 13.01
CA LEU A 111 -2.84 8.17 12.24
C LEU A 111 -1.36 8.53 11.98
N PHE A 112 -1.06 9.79 11.72
CA PHE A 112 0.25 10.20 11.19
C PHE A 112 1.04 11.12 12.10
N GLY A 113 0.46 11.62 13.20
CA GLY A 113 1.08 12.62 14.08
C GLY A 113 2.45 12.23 14.65
N ASN A 114 2.71 10.92 14.80
CA ASN A 114 3.96 10.36 15.31
C ASN A 114 4.92 9.85 14.22
N LEU A 115 4.60 10.04 12.94
CA LEU A 115 5.48 9.65 11.84
C LEU A 115 6.43 10.77 11.44
N ALA A 116 7.56 10.42 10.85
CA ALA A 116 8.46 11.36 10.21
C ALA A 116 7.74 12.10 9.06
N PRO A 117 8.07 13.39 8.79
CA PRO A 117 7.39 14.16 7.74
C PRO A 117 7.42 13.49 6.36
N GLU A 118 8.55 12.88 5.98
CA GLU A 118 8.69 12.17 4.71
C GLU A 118 7.78 10.94 4.61
N ASP A 119 7.56 10.21 5.71
CA ASP A 119 6.65 9.06 5.73
C ASP A 119 5.19 9.52 5.66
N ARG A 120 4.86 10.62 6.36
CA ARG A 120 3.54 11.24 6.22
C ARG A 120 3.26 11.66 4.78
N TYR A 121 4.18 12.43 4.18
CA TYR A 121 4.06 12.83 2.78
C TYR A 121 3.90 11.62 1.86
N ARG A 122 4.71 10.58 2.08
CA ARG A 122 4.66 9.36 1.27
C ARG A 122 3.29 8.71 1.28
N LEU A 123 2.68 8.55 2.44
CA LEU A 123 1.39 7.86 2.61
C LEU A 123 0.18 8.72 2.22
N THR A 124 0.31 10.06 2.27
CA THR A 124 -0.82 10.96 1.96
C THR A 124 -0.78 11.52 0.55
N VAL A 125 0.39 11.60 -0.08
CA VAL A 125 0.59 12.23 -1.39
C VAL A 125 1.48 11.39 -2.31
N GLY A 126 2.70 11.08 -1.85
CA GLY A 126 3.75 10.57 -2.74
C GLY A 126 3.44 9.24 -3.41
N ALA A 127 2.79 8.30 -2.71
CA ALA A 127 2.41 7.02 -3.32
C ALA A 127 1.33 7.19 -4.40
N PHE A 128 0.42 8.14 -4.21
CA PHE A 128 -0.59 8.47 -5.21
C PHE A 128 0.03 9.06 -6.48
N LEU A 129 0.96 10.00 -6.33
CA LEU A 129 1.64 10.61 -7.48
C LEU A 129 2.49 9.61 -8.28
N ASP A 130 3.13 8.65 -7.60
CA ASP A 130 3.85 7.57 -8.28
C ASP A 130 2.93 6.67 -9.11
N LEU A 131 1.71 6.44 -8.62
CA LEU A 131 0.74 5.62 -9.34
C LEU A 131 0.04 6.41 -10.47
N PHE A 132 -0.20 7.71 -10.25
CA PHE A 132 -0.92 8.61 -11.15
C PHE A 132 -0.09 9.86 -11.52
N PRO A 133 1.05 9.71 -12.19
CA PRO A 133 1.98 10.82 -12.45
C PRO A 133 1.37 11.95 -13.29
N ALA A 134 0.33 11.68 -14.07
CA ALA A 134 -0.36 12.68 -14.88
C ALA A 134 -1.14 13.72 -14.07
N VAL A 135 -1.40 13.46 -12.78
CA VAL A 135 -2.12 14.40 -11.90
C VAL A 135 -1.25 15.62 -11.54
N GLY A 136 0.07 15.42 -11.47
CA GLY A 136 1.01 16.46 -11.03
C GLY A 136 0.98 16.72 -9.52
N GLU A 137 1.94 17.48 -9.03
CA GLU A 137 2.01 17.86 -7.62
C GLU A 137 0.79 18.70 -7.22
N PRO A 138 0.22 18.48 -6.03
CA PRO A 138 -0.81 19.35 -5.51
C PRO A 138 -0.27 20.78 -5.37
N PRO A 139 -1.11 21.81 -5.56
CA PRO A 139 -0.68 23.17 -5.27
C PRO A 139 -0.15 23.22 -3.84
N ALA A 140 0.98 23.92 -3.63
CA ALA A 140 1.55 24.10 -2.31
C ALA A 140 0.41 24.59 -1.39
N LEU A 141 0.06 23.78 -0.38
CA LEU A 141 -0.88 24.22 0.64
C LEU A 141 -0.24 25.49 1.23
N ALA A 142 -0.85 26.64 0.97
CA ALA A 142 -0.54 27.84 1.72
C ALA A 142 -0.53 27.43 3.18
N GLU A 143 0.58 27.67 3.88
CA GLU A 143 0.80 27.26 5.26
C GLU A 143 -0.51 27.48 6.02
N ALA A 144 -1.21 26.38 6.31
CA ALA A 144 -2.41 26.45 7.09
C ALA A 144 -1.95 26.80 8.50
N VAL A 145 -2.21 28.07 8.85
CA VAL A 145 -1.98 28.68 10.15
C VAL A 145 -2.68 27.87 11.25
#